data_f0686ee96b0383db3ca46f6389af14a3
#
_entry.id   f0686ee96b0383db3ca46f6389af14a3
#
_cell.length_a   1.000
_cell.length_b   1.000
_cell.length_c   1.000
_cell.angle_alpha   90.00
_cell.angle_beta   90.00
_cell.angle_gamma   90.00
#
_symmetry.space_group_name_H-M   'P 1'
#
loop_
_entity.id
_entity.type
_entity.pdbx_description
1 polymer ?
#
loop_
_entity_poly.entity_id
_entity_poly.type
_entity_poly.pdbx_seq_one_letter_code
_entity_poly.pdbx_strand_id
1 'polypeptide(L)'
;MLQGLFGNATEIDTKALQKDLTALLAEGEQILRAFRIIRDLFVFTDKRLILIDKQGVTGKKAEYHSIPYKSISHFSVETAGTFDGDAELKIYVSSNPTPIQREFKRGTDIIGVQKTLAQCVLK
;
A
#
# COMPACT_ATOMS: atom_id res chain seq x y z
N MET A 1 2.66 6.56 -22.06
CA MET A 1 3.54 6.92 -22.17
C MET A 1 4.46 7.21 -21.07
N LEU A 2 5.27 8.19 -21.16
CA LEU A 2 6.22 8.49 -20.12
C LEU A 2 5.55 8.63 -18.76
N GLN A 3 4.43 9.26 -18.78
CA GLN A 3 3.63 9.42 -17.56
C GLN A 3 3.37 8.08 -16.90
N GLY A 4 2.90 7.13 -17.69
CA GLY A 4 2.59 5.81 -17.15
C GLY A 4 3.84 5.10 -16.64
N LEU A 5 4.95 5.27 -17.34
CA LEU A 5 6.18 4.63 -16.92
C LEU A 5 6.63 5.15 -15.56
N PHE A 6 6.65 6.48 -15.41
CA PHE A 6 7.11 7.06 -14.16
C PHE A 6 6.09 6.94 -13.05
N GLY A 7 4.82 7.16 -13.36
CA GLY A 7 3.76 7.07 -12.38
C GLY A 7 3.65 5.68 -11.79
N ASN A 8 4.04 4.68 -12.56
CA ASN A 8 3.94 3.29 -12.12
C ASN A 8 5.29 2.69 -11.75
N ALA A 9 6.29 3.53 -11.51
CA ALA A 9 7.62 3.03 -11.20
C ALA A 9 7.63 2.12 -9.98
N THR A 10 6.74 2.39 -9.03
CA THR A 10 6.65 1.57 -7.82
C THR A 10 5.47 0.61 -7.86
N GLU A 11 4.67 0.65 -8.90
CA GLU A 11 3.53 -0.26 -9.00
C GLU A 11 3.99 -1.63 -9.49
N ILE A 12 3.42 -2.67 -8.91
CA ILE A 12 3.85 -4.05 -9.15
C ILE A 12 2.84 -4.76 -10.02
N ASP A 13 3.34 -5.69 -10.86
CA ASP A 13 2.48 -6.55 -11.66
C ASP A 13 1.62 -7.42 -10.76
N THR A 14 0.32 -7.19 -10.78
CA THR A 14 -0.59 -7.88 -9.88
C THR A 14 -0.75 -9.36 -10.22
N LYS A 15 -0.55 -9.75 -11.47
CA LYS A 15 -0.69 -11.15 -11.86
C LYS A 15 0.39 -12.02 -11.23
N ALA A 16 1.63 -11.54 -11.28
CA ALA A 16 2.73 -12.27 -10.66
C ALA A 16 2.56 -12.31 -9.15
N LEU A 17 2.16 -11.17 -8.57
CA LEU A 17 1.98 -11.08 -7.14
C LEU A 17 0.82 -11.96 -6.65
N GLN A 18 -0.27 -12.03 -7.43
CA GLN A 18 -1.41 -12.88 -7.12
C GLN A 18 -0.95 -14.34 -6.94
N LYS A 19 -0.07 -14.76 -7.81
CA LYS A 19 0.47 -16.10 -7.76
C LYS A 19 1.36 -16.30 -6.53
N ASP A 20 2.23 -15.31 -6.28
CA ASP A 20 3.17 -15.41 -5.17
C ASP A 20 2.46 -15.41 -3.81
N LEU A 21 1.32 -14.73 -3.71
CA LEU A 21 0.60 -14.62 -2.45
C LEU A 21 -0.59 -15.57 -2.33
N THR A 22 -0.64 -16.59 -3.18
CA THR A 22 -1.77 -17.52 -3.18
C THR A 22 -2.05 -18.11 -1.79
N ALA A 23 -0.99 -18.43 -1.06
CA ALA A 23 -1.16 -19.03 0.27
C ALA A 23 -1.75 -18.06 1.29
N LEU A 24 -1.63 -16.77 1.04
CA LEU A 24 -2.12 -15.75 1.96
C LEU A 24 -3.54 -15.32 1.63
N LEU A 25 -3.88 -15.30 0.35
CA LEU A 25 -5.16 -14.76 -0.10
C LEU A 25 -6.30 -15.72 0.18
N ALA A 26 -7.47 -15.16 0.49
CA ALA A 26 -8.68 -15.95 0.63
C ALA A 26 -9.10 -16.48 -0.74
N GLU A 27 -9.92 -17.53 -0.73
CA GLU A 27 -10.40 -18.09 -1.98
C GLU A 27 -11.19 -17.04 -2.75
N GLY A 28 -10.81 -16.83 -4.00
CA GLY A 28 -11.48 -15.85 -4.85
C GLY A 28 -11.04 -14.40 -4.63
N GLU A 29 -10.16 -14.16 -3.68
CA GLU A 29 -9.68 -12.81 -3.42
C GLU A 29 -8.75 -12.36 -4.54
N GLN A 30 -8.98 -11.15 -5.06
CA GLN A 30 -8.23 -10.62 -6.19
C GLN A 30 -7.43 -9.40 -5.79
N ILE A 31 -6.17 -9.36 -6.21
CA ILE A 31 -5.34 -8.18 -6.01
C ILE A 31 -5.71 -7.16 -7.07
N LEU A 32 -6.08 -5.97 -6.64
CA LEU A 32 -6.46 -4.88 -7.54
C LEU A 32 -5.26 -4.07 -7.96
N ARG A 33 -4.43 -3.68 -7.00
CA ARG A 33 -3.21 -2.92 -7.26
C ARG A 33 -2.22 -3.20 -6.14
N ALA A 34 -0.94 -3.02 -6.44
CA ALA A 34 0.11 -3.21 -5.45
C ALA A 34 1.23 -2.22 -5.72
N PHE A 35 1.84 -1.72 -4.65
CA PHE A 35 2.89 -0.69 -4.73
C PHE A 35 4.06 -1.08 -3.84
N ARG A 36 5.26 -0.87 -4.34
CA ARG A 36 6.47 -1.08 -3.54
C ARG A 36 6.92 0.26 -2.98
N ILE A 37 7.14 0.31 -1.68
CA ILE A 37 7.60 1.51 -0.99
C ILE A 37 8.82 1.11 -0.18
N ILE A 38 10.00 1.45 -0.70
CA ILE A 38 11.27 1.02 -0.13
C ILE A 38 11.29 -0.50 -0.04
N ARG A 39 11.17 -1.07 1.15
CA ARG A 39 11.19 -2.52 1.36
C ARG A 39 9.80 -3.08 1.61
N ASP A 40 8.82 -2.22 1.73
CA ASP A 40 7.46 -2.61 2.08
C ASP A 40 6.60 -2.70 0.83
N LEU A 41 5.51 -3.46 0.94
CA LEU A 41 4.53 -3.56 -0.12
C LEU A 41 3.17 -3.15 0.41
N PHE A 42 2.45 -2.35 -0.39
CA PHE A 42 1.04 -2.05 -0.14
C PHE A 42 0.26 -2.87 -1.16
N VAL A 43 -0.50 -3.85 -0.70
CA VAL A 43 -1.27 -4.72 -1.59
C VAL A 43 -2.76 -4.45 -1.34
N PHE A 44 -3.44 -3.92 -2.36
CA PHE A 44 -4.87 -3.65 -2.27
C PHE A 44 -5.61 -4.77 -2.96
N THR A 45 -6.41 -5.52 -2.20
CA THR A 45 -7.27 -6.55 -2.78
C THR A 45 -8.71 -6.05 -2.80
N ASP A 46 -9.61 -6.88 -3.32
CA ASP A 46 -11.03 -6.54 -3.28
C ASP A 46 -11.62 -6.67 -1.87
N LYS A 47 -10.84 -7.17 -0.90
CA LYS A 47 -11.33 -7.39 0.46
C LYS A 47 -10.59 -6.60 1.53
N ARG A 48 -9.29 -6.34 1.33
CA ARG A 48 -8.48 -5.77 2.40
C ARG A 48 -7.24 -5.08 1.83
N LEU A 49 -6.63 -4.28 2.68
CA LEU A 49 -5.29 -3.78 2.44
C LEU A 49 -4.32 -4.69 3.19
N ILE A 50 -3.30 -5.18 2.49
CA ILE A 50 -2.26 -5.98 3.12
C ILE A 50 -0.97 -5.19 3.08
N LEU A 51 -0.42 -4.92 4.25
CA LEU A 51 0.88 -4.27 4.35
C LEU A 51 1.92 -5.36 4.61
N ILE A 52 2.86 -5.48 3.69
CA ILE A 52 3.92 -6.49 3.82
C ILE A 52 5.18 -5.75 4.16
N ASP A 53 5.70 -6.01 5.36
CA ASP A 53 6.86 -5.33 5.90
C ASP A 53 8.00 -6.35 6.01
N LYS A 54 9.00 -6.21 5.16
CA LYS A 54 10.15 -7.10 5.19
C LYS A 54 11.11 -6.63 6.26
N GLN A 55 11.43 -7.51 7.17
CA GLN A 55 12.23 -7.20 8.33
C GLN A 55 13.56 -7.94 8.30
N GLY A 56 14.50 -7.43 9.09
CA GLY A 56 15.80 -8.04 9.22
C GLY A 56 16.74 -7.71 8.07
N VAL A 57 18.00 -7.99 8.27
CA VAL A 57 19.04 -7.64 7.31
C VAL A 57 18.87 -8.40 6.00
N THR A 58 18.51 -9.68 6.10
CA THR A 58 18.37 -10.54 4.94
C THR A 58 17.01 -10.41 4.26
N GLY A 59 16.04 -9.77 4.93
CA GLY A 59 14.70 -9.66 4.39
C GLY A 59 13.90 -10.95 4.39
N LYS A 60 14.36 -11.95 5.10
CA LYS A 60 13.67 -13.24 5.16
C LYS A 60 12.45 -13.20 6.07
N LYS A 61 12.51 -12.37 7.10
CA LYS A 61 11.39 -12.23 8.02
C LYS A 61 10.46 -11.15 7.49
N ALA A 62 9.17 -11.42 7.49
CA ALA A 62 8.21 -10.45 6.99
C ALA A 62 6.95 -10.49 7.82
N GLU A 63 6.34 -9.33 8.00
CA GLU A 63 5.04 -9.22 8.63
C GLU A 63 4.01 -8.97 7.53
N TYR A 64 2.91 -9.70 7.57
CA TYR A 64 1.79 -9.54 6.65
C TYR A 64 0.61 -9.02 7.45
N HIS A 65 0.38 -7.74 7.38
CA HIS A 65 -0.62 -7.08 8.21
C HIS A 65 -1.87 -6.80 7.37
N SER A 66 -2.94 -7.53 7.63
CA SER A 66 -4.19 -7.40 6.89
C SER A 66 -5.12 -6.43 7.60
N ILE A 67 -5.61 -5.44 6.86
CA ILE A 67 -6.49 -4.42 7.40
C ILE A 67 -7.77 -4.40 6.58
N PRO A 68 -8.90 -4.85 7.14
CA PRO A 68 -10.17 -4.73 6.41
C PRO A 68 -10.46 -3.26 6.14
N TYR A 69 -10.96 -2.96 4.96
CA TYR A 69 -11.21 -1.56 4.60
C TYR A 69 -12.17 -0.89 5.57
N LYS A 70 -13.15 -1.62 6.06
CA LYS A 70 -14.13 -1.05 6.99
C LYS A 70 -13.52 -0.70 8.34
N SER A 71 -12.32 -1.20 8.63
CA SER A 71 -11.64 -0.86 9.87
C SER A 71 -10.83 0.43 9.76
N ILE A 72 -10.65 0.95 8.56
CA ILE A 72 -9.94 2.19 8.36
C ILE A 72 -10.93 3.34 8.54
N SER A 73 -10.71 4.15 9.57
CA SER A 73 -11.62 5.25 9.86
C SER A 73 -11.29 6.47 9.03
N HIS A 74 -10.02 6.77 8.83
CA HIS A 74 -9.59 7.88 7.98
C HIS A 74 -8.10 7.75 7.70
N PHE A 75 -7.61 8.60 6.83
CA PHE A 75 -6.20 8.59 6.46
C PHE A 75 -5.81 9.99 6.01
N SER A 76 -4.52 10.28 6.08
CA SER A 76 -4.01 11.59 5.67
C SER A 76 -2.71 11.44 4.93
N VAL A 77 -2.44 12.37 4.02
CA VAL A 77 -1.18 12.47 3.33
C VAL A 77 -0.63 13.86 3.58
N GLU A 78 0.57 13.93 4.13
CA GLU A 78 1.25 15.19 4.37
C GLU A 78 2.42 15.27 3.40
N THR A 79 2.51 16.36 2.65
CA THR A 79 3.57 16.55 1.67
C THR A 79 4.50 17.65 2.11
N ALA A 80 5.70 17.64 1.56
CA ALA A 80 6.65 18.71 1.77
C ALA A 80 6.51 19.78 0.67
N GLY A 81 5.27 20.06 0.28
CA GLY A 81 4.96 21.09 -0.71
C GLY A 81 4.20 20.55 -1.91
N THR A 82 4.65 19.45 -2.50
CA THR A 82 4.00 18.88 -3.66
C THR A 82 3.95 17.37 -3.51
N PHE A 83 3.08 16.72 -4.31
CA PHE A 83 2.95 15.27 -4.27
C PHE A 83 4.11 14.53 -4.91
N ASP A 84 4.94 15.21 -5.68
CA ASP A 84 6.08 14.54 -6.31
C ASP A 84 7.34 14.59 -5.45
N GLY A 85 7.27 15.23 -4.28
CA GLY A 85 8.37 15.21 -3.33
C GLY A 85 8.14 14.12 -2.28
N ASP A 86 8.79 14.29 -1.15
CA ASP A 86 8.61 13.39 -0.02
C ASP A 86 7.22 13.59 0.59
N ALA A 87 6.64 12.51 1.11
CA ALA A 87 5.33 12.57 1.72
C ALA A 87 5.25 11.57 2.86
N GLU A 88 4.28 11.76 3.74
CA GLU A 88 4.01 10.82 4.81
C GLU A 88 2.54 10.44 4.79
N LEU A 89 2.27 9.14 4.79
CA LEU A 89 0.92 8.60 4.81
C LEU A 89 0.62 8.11 6.22
N LYS A 90 -0.53 8.49 6.74
CA LYS A 90 -1.03 7.97 8.02
C LYS A 90 -2.38 7.32 7.79
N ILE A 91 -2.52 6.09 8.27
CA ILE A 91 -3.76 5.35 8.17
C ILE A 91 -4.27 5.10 9.59
N TYR A 92 -5.48 5.56 9.89
CA TYR A 92 -6.06 5.43 11.21
C TYR A 92 -7.05 4.27 11.21
N VAL A 93 -6.77 3.28 12.06
CA VAL A 93 -7.57 2.07 12.16
C VAL A 93 -8.41 2.15 13.43
N SER A 94 -9.67 1.73 13.34
CA SER A 94 -10.60 1.76 14.47
C SER A 94 -10.01 1.04 15.67
N SER A 95 -10.22 1.61 16.85
CA SER A 95 -9.77 1.04 18.11
C SER A 95 -8.26 1.02 18.30
N ASN A 96 -7.53 1.69 17.42
CA ASN A 96 -6.09 1.79 17.57
C ASN A 96 -5.72 3.28 17.63
N PRO A 97 -5.22 3.76 18.78
CA PRO A 97 -4.90 5.18 18.91
C PRO A 97 -3.68 5.61 18.12
N THR A 98 -2.81 4.67 17.75
CA THR A 98 -1.61 4.99 17.02
C THR A 98 -1.81 4.69 15.55
N PRO A 99 -1.70 5.70 14.67
CA PRO A 99 -1.88 5.43 13.24
C PRO A 99 -0.72 4.65 12.66
N ILE A 100 -0.99 3.97 11.56
CA ILE A 100 0.05 3.33 10.78
C ILE A 100 0.68 4.43 9.93
N GLN A 101 1.99 4.61 10.05
CA GLN A 101 2.71 5.66 9.34
C GLN A 101 3.70 5.07 8.36
N ARG A 102 3.74 5.64 7.16
CA ARG A 102 4.72 5.22 6.15
C ARG A 102 5.23 6.43 5.42
N GLU A 103 6.54 6.46 5.25
CA GLU A 103 7.20 7.57 4.57
C GLU A 103 7.37 7.20 3.10
N PHE A 104 7.00 8.12 2.21
CA PHE A 104 7.14 7.97 0.78
C PHE A 104 8.20 8.93 0.31
N LYS A 105 9.31 8.39 -0.19
CA LYS A 105 10.36 9.23 -0.71
C LYS A 105 10.02 9.69 -2.12
N ARG A 106 10.68 10.74 -2.55
CA ARG A 106 10.53 11.22 -3.91
C ARG A 106 10.66 10.07 -4.89
N GLY A 107 9.78 10.01 -5.86
CA GLY A 107 9.79 8.95 -6.86
C GLY A 107 8.87 7.79 -6.56
N THR A 108 8.30 7.71 -5.35
CA THR A 108 7.30 6.69 -5.09
C THR A 108 5.91 7.24 -5.44
N ASP A 109 4.99 6.34 -5.77
CA ASP A 109 3.69 6.73 -6.30
C ASP A 109 2.67 6.94 -5.18
N ILE A 110 2.86 8.04 -4.42
CA ILE A 110 1.93 8.37 -3.33
C ILE A 110 0.54 8.68 -3.88
N ILE A 111 0.47 9.27 -5.07
CA ILE A 111 -0.82 9.60 -5.67
C ILE A 111 -1.60 8.33 -5.96
N GLY A 112 -0.96 7.33 -6.54
CA GLY A 112 -1.61 6.05 -6.83
C GLY A 112 -2.06 5.33 -5.58
N VAL A 113 -1.23 5.33 -4.54
CA VAL A 113 -1.58 4.70 -3.27
C VAL A 113 -2.77 5.42 -2.65
N GLN A 114 -2.73 6.75 -2.59
CA GLN A 114 -3.79 7.52 -1.96
C GLN A 114 -5.11 7.36 -2.73
N LYS A 115 -5.07 7.36 -4.05
CA LYS A 115 -6.28 7.16 -4.85
C LYS A 115 -6.88 5.77 -4.65
N THR A 116 -6.03 4.76 -4.61
CA THR A 116 -6.51 3.39 -4.42
C THR A 116 -7.12 3.23 -3.03
N LEU A 117 -6.46 3.81 -2.03
CA LEU A 117 -6.97 3.79 -0.67
C LEU A 117 -8.34 4.47 -0.60
N ALA A 118 -8.47 5.63 -1.25
CA ALA A 118 -9.74 6.34 -1.27
C ALA A 118 -10.83 5.50 -1.95
N GLN A 119 -10.51 4.87 -3.06
CA GLN A 119 -11.49 4.04 -3.77
C GLN A 119 -11.95 2.85 -2.94
N CYS A 120 -11.05 2.27 -2.16
CA CYS A 120 -11.37 1.09 -1.37
C CYS A 120 -12.03 1.42 -0.05
N VAL A 121 -11.68 2.55 0.57
CA VAL A 121 -12.16 2.91 1.89
C VAL A 121 -13.42 3.78 1.84
N LEU A 122 -13.44 4.75 0.92
CA LEU A 122 -14.53 5.74 0.87
C LEU A 122 -15.61 5.27 -0.10
N LYS A 123 -16.40 4.34 0.32
CA LYS A 123 -17.50 3.82 -0.51
C LYS A 123 -18.82 4.39 -0.13
#